data_ae8b7b47faeaa48776627a21472a3615
#
_entry.id   ae8b7b47faeaa48776627a21472a3615
#
_cell.length_a   1.000
_cell.length_b   1.000
_cell.length_c   1.000
_cell.angle_alpha   90.00
_cell.angle_beta   90.00
_cell.angle_gamma   90.00
#
_symmetry.space_group_name_H-M   'P 1'
#
loop_
_entity.id
_entity.type
_entity.pdbx_description
1 polymer ?
#
loop_
_entity_poly.entity_id
_entity_poly.type
_entity_poly.pdbx_seq_one_letter_code
_entity_poly.pdbx_strand_id
1 'polypeptide(L)'
;MTSEITVQAPDELAAPVSADMVPKHVGIIMDGNHRWAKKRHLPGAAGHRAGAKGVRVISEACVEMGIKNLTLFAFSTENWYRPEGEVSMLMDLMRYVMRTDIEDLHAQGVKLRIIGDRSRFADDIHEMMDDCEALTQSNQRLNLNVAVNYGGRWDIVEASKALARRAQNGE
;
A
#
# COMPACT_ATOMS: atom_id res chain seq x y z
N MET A 1 6.78 -36.20 7.08
CA MET A 1 6.04 -35.78 8.29
C MET A 1 5.84 -34.25 8.15
N THR A 2 4.72 -33.87 7.60
CA THR A 2 4.29 -32.47 7.42
C THR A 2 3.62 -32.05 8.71
N SER A 3 4.31 -31.21 9.51
CA SER A 3 3.67 -30.59 10.66
C SER A 3 2.82 -29.43 10.16
N GLU A 4 1.53 -29.63 10.10
CA GLU A 4 0.55 -28.55 9.95
C GLU A 4 0.67 -27.64 11.17
N ILE A 5 1.04 -26.38 10.90
CA ILE A 5 0.94 -25.34 11.92
C ILE A 5 -0.54 -24.97 12.01
N THR A 6 -1.23 -25.58 12.95
CA THR A 6 -2.58 -25.15 13.33
C THR A 6 -2.43 -23.79 14.01
N VAL A 7 -2.78 -22.75 13.31
CA VAL A 7 -3.00 -21.43 13.91
C VAL A 7 -4.30 -21.57 14.70
N GLN A 8 -4.18 -21.72 16.02
CA GLN A 8 -5.35 -21.61 16.90
C GLN A 8 -5.90 -20.19 16.74
N ALA A 9 -7.11 -20.07 16.27
CA ALA A 9 -7.87 -18.84 16.41
C ALA A 9 -7.98 -18.51 17.91
N PRO A 10 -7.79 -17.26 18.33
CA PRO A 10 -8.01 -16.89 19.71
C PRO A 10 -9.49 -17.13 20.03
N ASP A 11 -9.73 -18.12 20.90
CA ASP A 11 -11.04 -18.55 21.37
C ASP A 11 -11.50 -17.61 22.53
N GLU A 12 -11.56 -16.34 22.23
CA GLU A 12 -12.31 -15.32 22.97
C GLU A 12 -12.50 -14.17 22.00
N LEU A 13 -13.64 -14.11 21.34
CA LEU A 13 -14.12 -12.91 20.69
C LEU A 13 -14.15 -11.82 21.76
N ALA A 14 -13.13 -10.96 21.76
CA ALA A 14 -13.16 -9.74 22.54
C ALA A 14 -14.52 -9.07 22.32
N ALA A 15 -15.10 -8.53 23.38
CA ALA A 15 -16.39 -7.83 23.32
C ALA A 15 -16.42 -6.92 22.07
N PRO A 16 -17.56 -6.81 21.37
CA PRO A 16 -17.63 -6.05 20.14
C PRO A 16 -17.07 -4.63 20.39
N VAL A 17 -16.04 -4.28 19.63
CA VAL A 17 -15.42 -2.95 19.73
C VAL A 17 -16.49 -1.93 19.38
N SER A 18 -16.79 -0.99 20.30
CA SER A 18 -17.76 0.05 20.02
C SER A 18 -17.32 0.88 18.82
N ALA A 19 -18.26 1.35 18.00
CA ALA A 19 -17.95 2.13 16.78
C ALA A 19 -17.05 3.35 17.05
N ASP A 20 -17.14 3.93 18.26
CA ASP A 20 -16.33 5.06 18.69
C ASP A 20 -14.86 4.70 18.96
N MET A 21 -14.55 3.42 19.15
CA MET A 21 -13.18 2.91 19.36
C MET A 21 -12.49 2.49 18.04
N VAL A 22 -13.21 2.43 16.93
CA VAL A 22 -12.62 2.10 15.63
C VAL A 22 -11.80 3.28 15.12
N PRO A 23 -10.51 3.10 14.78
CA PRO A 23 -9.70 4.19 14.27
C PRO A 23 -10.24 4.68 12.92
N LYS A 24 -10.21 5.99 12.70
CA LYS A 24 -10.63 6.58 11.42
C LYS A 24 -9.59 6.40 10.31
N HIS A 25 -8.33 6.19 10.70
CA HIS A 25 -7.20 6.06 9.80
C HIS A 25 -6.20 5.04 10.37
N VAL A 26 -5.79 4.09 9.54
CA VAL A 26 -4.75 3.11 9.83
C VAL A 26 -3.58 3.32 8.87
N GLY A 27 -2.36 3.39 9.40
CA GLY A 27 -1.13 3.43 8.62
C GLY A 27 -0.31 2.16 8.83
N ILE A 28 0.15 1.53 7.75
CA ILE A 28 0.94 0.30 7.80
C ILE A 28 2.22 0.47 7.00
N ILE A 29 3.36 0.16 7.64
CA ILE A 29 4.64 0.02 6.95
C ILE A 29 4.77 -1.43 6.50
N MET A 30 4.88 -1.63 5.19
CA MET A 30 4.99 -2.97 4.58
C MET A 30 6.43 -3.49 4.67
N ASP A 31 6.88 -3.79 5.87
CA ASP A 31 8.23 -4.29 6.16
C ASP A 31 8.23 -5.79 6.49
N GLY A 32 9.42 -6.37 6.43
CA GLY A 32 9.67 -7.75 6.83
C GLY A 32 9.44 -8.81 5.75
N ASN A 33 9.02 -8.46 4.55
CA ASN A 33 8.75 -9.38 3.45
C ASN A 33 9.96 -10.29 3.13
N HIS A 34 11.15 -9.70 3.04
CA HIS A 34 12.38 -10.47 2.81
C HIS A 34 12.72 -11.39 3.99
N ARG A 35 12.57 -10.93 5.23
CA ARG A 35 12.78 -11.74 6.44
C ARG A 35 11.79 -12.90 6.52
N TRP A 36 10.54 -12.67 6.14
CA TRP A 36 9.49 -13.71 6.06
C TRP A 36 9.86 -14.80 5.06
N ALA A 37 10.34 -14.44 3.85
CA ALA A 37 10.79 -15.39 2.84
C ALA A 37 12.02 -16.18 3.33
N LYS A 38 13.02 -15.49 3.89
CA LYS A 38 14.24 -16.13 4.42
C LYS A 38 13.94 -17.18 5.49
N LYS A 39 13.02 -16.90 6.42
CA LYS A 39 12.57 -17.86 7.45
C LYS A 39 11.95 -19.14 6.85
N ARG A 40 11.47 -19.08 5.60
CA ARG A 40 10.82 -20.18 4.88
C ARG A 40 11.70 -20.79 3.79
N HIS A 41 12.97 -20.38 3.74
CA HIS A 41 13.91 -20.79 2.69
C HIS A 41 13.40 -20.49 1.26
N LEU A 42 12.64 -19.38 1.11
CA LEU A 42 12.09 -18.92 -0.16
C LEU A 42 12.87 -17.71 -0.68
N PRO A 43 12.86 -17.50 -2.02
CA PRO A 43 13.40 -16.27 -2.62
C PRO A 43 12.69 -15.03 -2.07
N GLY A 44 13.39 -13.90 -1.95
CA GLY A 44 12.82 -12.62 -1.46
C GLY A 44 11.54 -12.19 -2.19
N ALA A 45 11.46 -12.44 -3.50
CA ALA A 45 10.28 -12.20 -4.32
C ALA A 45 8.99 -12.88 -3.78
N ALA A 46 9.11 -14.07 -3.19
CA ALA A 46 7.97 -14.76 -2.61
C ALA A 46 7.41 -14.01 -1.39
N GLY A 47 8.29 -13.39 -0.60
CA GLY A 47 7.88 -12.55 0.53
C GLY A 47 7.14 -11.29 0.08
N HIS A 48 7.63 -10.61 -0.95
CA HIS A 48 6.97 -9.43 -1.50
C HIS A 48 5.59 -9.75 -2.09
N ARG A 49 5.46 -10.88 -2.81
CA ARG A 49 4.14 -11.36 -3.31
C ARG A 49 3.18 -11.69 -2.16
N ALA A 50 3.67 -12.31 -1.07
CA ALA A 50 2.86 -12.58 0.11
C ALA A 50 2.40 -11.28 0.77
N GLY A 51 3.28 -10.27 0.87
CA GLY A 51 2.93 -8.94 1.35
C GLY A 51 1.86 -8.26 0.49
N ALA A 52 1.96 -8.34 -0.84
CA ALA A 52 0.96 -7.79 -1.75
C ALA A 52 -0.43 -8.42 -1.53
N LYS A 53 -0.51 -9.75 -1.36
CA LYS A 53 -1.78 -10.41 -1.00
C LYS A 53 -2.36 -9.92 0.33
N GLY A 54 -1.50 -9.51 1.27
CA GLY A 54 -1.92 -8.92 2.54
C GLY A 54 -2.67 -7.59 2.37
N VAL A 55 -2.38 -6.83 1.32
CA VAL A 55 -3.07 -5.56 1.01
C VAL A 55 -4.58 -5.79 0.86
N ARG A 56 -4.96 -6.82 0.10
CA ARG A 56 -6.37 -7.17 -0.10
C ARG A 56 -7.06 -7.50 1.23
N VAL A 57 -6.48 -8.41 2.01
CA VAL A 57 -7.04 -8.84 3.31
C VAL A 57 -7.22 -7.66 4.27
N ILE A 58 -6.21 -6.78 4.34
CA ILE A 58 -6.28 -5.60 5.20
C ILE A 58 -7.31 -4.59 4.69
N SER A 59 -7.43 -4.41 3.38
CA SER A 59 -8.44 -3.51 2.79
C SER A 59 -9.86 -4.02 3.07
N GLU A 60 -10.11 -5.31 2.90
CA GLU A 60 -11.37 -5.97 3.24
C GLU A 60 -11.72 -5.76 4.73
N ALA A 61 -10.79 -6.05 5.63
CA ALA A 61 -10.98 -5.84 7.07
C ALA A 61 -11.26 -4.36 7.41
N CYS A 62 -10.55 -3.41 6.79
CA CYS A 62 -10.80 -1.98 6.98
C CYS A 62 -12.22 -1.59 6.54
N VAL A 63 -12.68 -2.10 5.40
CA VAL A 63 -14.03 -1.87 4.89
C VAL A 63 -15.08 -2.43 5.84
N GLU A 64 -14.91 -3.67 6.32
CA GLU A 64 -15.81 -4.34 7.25
C GLU A 64 -15.88 -3.62 8.60
N MET A 65 -14.75 -3.18 9.12
CA MET A 65 -14.68 -2.43 10.39
C MET A 65 -15.15 -0.97 10.26
N GLY A 66 -15.43 -0.47 9.06
CA GLY A 66 -15.85 0.92 8.83
C GLY A 66 -14.72 1.95 8.92
N ILE A 67 -13.46 1.53 8.85
CA ILE A 67 -12.28 2.40 8.77
C ILE A 67 -12.35 3.18 7.46
N LYS A 68 -12.11 4.49 7.51
CA LYS A 68 -12.28 5.38 6.35
C LYS A 68 -11.02 5.59 5.54
N ASN A 69 -9.86 5.46 6.16
CA ASN A 69 -8.59 5.70 5.50
C ASN A 69 -7.57 4.62 5.88
N LEU A 70 -6.93 4.04 4.87
CA LEU A 70 -5.80 3.13 5.02
C LEU A 70 -4.62 3.71 4.24
N THR A 71 -3.47 3.84 4.89
CA THR A 71 -2.23 4.24 4.20
C THR A 71 -1.21 3.11 4.30
N LEU A 72 -0.73 2.66 3.16
CA LEU A 72 0.29 1.65 3.05
C LEU A 72 1.60 2.27 2.58
N PHE A 73 2.66 2.13 3.36
CA PHE A 73 4.01 2.52 2.97
C PHE A 73 4.65 1.36 2.21
N ALA A 74 4.57 1.41 0.86
CA ALA A 74 4.91 0.28 0.01
C ALA A 74 6.33 0.35 -0.56
N PHE A 75 6.81 1.55 -0.94
CA PHE A 75 8.13 1.74 -1.54
C PHE A 75 8.72 3.09 -1.13
N SER A 76 9.84 3.07 -0.40
CA SER A 76 10.51 4.28 0.05
C SER A 76 11.52 4.83 -0.99
N THR A 77 11.92 6.09 -0.82
CA THR A 77 13.00 6.70 -1.62
C THR A 77 14.32 5.93 -1.50
N GLU A 78 14.59 5.30 -0.36
CA GLU A 78 15.78 4.50 -0.10
C GLU A 78 15.77 3.15 -0.81
N ASN A 79 14.58 2.64 -1.21
CA ASN A 79 14.48 1.35 -1.88
C ASN A 79 15.11 1.34 -3.28
N TRP A 80 15.30 2.51 -3.89
CA TRP A 80 16.05 2.64 -5.15
C TRP A 80 17.53 2.27 -5.04
N TYR A 81 18.10 2.25 -3.83
CA TYR A 81 19.49 1.84 -3.58
C TYR A 81 19.67 0.33 -3.40
N ARG A 82 18.58 -0.44 -3.50
CA ARG A 82 18.65 -1.91 -3.50
C ARG A 82 19.29 -2.42 -4.79
N PRO A 83 19.77 -3.70 -4.80
CA PRO A 83 20.26 -4.31 -6.03
C PRO A 83 19.26 -4.17 -7.17
N GLU A 84 19.75 -3.85 -8.38
CA GLU A 84 18.92 -3.55 -9.55
C GLU A 84 17.87 -4.65 -9.85
N GLY A 85 18.27 -5.92 -9.73
CA GLY A 85 17.34 -7.05 -9.90
C GLY A 85 16.21 -7.10 -8.88
N GLU A 86 16.43 -6.60 -7.64
CA GLU A 86 15.37 -6.48 -6.64
C GLU A 86 14.43 -5.32 -6.97
N VAL A 87 14.96 -4.19 -7.40
CA VAL A 87 14.15 -3.04 -7.83
C VAL A 87 13.29 -3.40 -9.04
N SER A 88 13.87 -4.03 -10.07
CA SER A 88 13.13 -4.50 -11.24
C SER A 88 11.98 -5.45 -10.85
N MET A 89 12.26 -6.41 -9.99
CA MET A 89 11.22 -7.34 -9.48
C MET A 89 10.10 -6.62 -8.73
N LEU A 90 10.42 -5.57 -7.96
CA LEU A 90 9.40 -4.76 -7.27
C LEU A 90 8.54 -3.96 -8.25
N MET A 91 9.13 -3.43 -9.32
CA MET A 91 8.38 -2.75 -10.40
C MET A 91 7.44 -3.72 -11.11
N ASP A 92 7.90 -4.93 -11.41
CA ASP A 92 7.07 -5.98 -12.03
C ASP A 92 5.93 -6.43 -11.09
N LEU A 93 6.18 -6.52 -9.80
CA LEU A 93 5.15 -6.81 -8.81
C LEU A 93 4.11 -5.68 -8.75
N MET A 94 4.54 -4.42 -8.81
CA MET A 94 3.65 -3.27 -8.85
C MET A 94 2.73 -3.32 -10.08
N ARG A 95 3.29 -3.58 -11.27
CA ARG A 95 2.51 -3.80 -12.50
C ARG A 95 1.50 -4.92 -12.36
N TYR A 96 1.93 -6.03 -11.79
CA TYR A 96 1.06 -7.19 -11.58
C TYR A 96 -0.12 -6.84 -10.67
N VAL A 97 0.12 -6.25 -9.51
CA VAL A 97 -0.93 -5.88 -8.54
C VAL A 97 -1.91 -4.87 -9.14
N MET A 98 -1.42 -3.83 -9.83
CA MET A 98 -2.29 -2.85 -10.49
C MET A 98 -3.18 -3.47 -11.57
N ARG A 99 -2.73 -4.53 -12.26
CA ARG A 99 -3.53 -5.22 -13.27
C ARG A 99 -4.53 -6.23 -12.71
N THR A 100 -4.18 -6.89 -11.60
CA THR A 100 -4.97 -8.03 -11.10
C THR A 100 -5.92 -7.69 -9.97
N ASP A 101 -5.54 -6.73 -9.12
CA ASP A 101 -6.26 -6.51 -7.86
C ASP A 101 -7.16 -5.26 -7.90
N ILE A 102 -6.99 -4.41 -8.92
CA ILE A 102 -7.72 -3.12 -8.99
C ILE A 102 -9.23 -3.30 -9.17
N GLU A 103 -9.65 -4.27 -9.97
CA GLU A 103 -11.07 -4.56 -10.21
C GLU A 103 -11.77 -5.03 -8.92
N ASP A 104 -11.09 -5.88 -8.14
CA ASP A 104 -11.57 -6.35 -6.83
C ASP A 104 -11.68 -5.20 -5.83
N LEU A 105 -10.69 -4.31 -5.78
CA LEU A 105 -10.72 -3.11 -4.94
C LEU A 105 -11.87 -2.17 -5.34
N HIS A 106 -12.06 -1.98 -6.66
CA HIS A 106 -13.17 -1.19 -7.18
C HIS A 106 -14.53 -1.77 -6.79
N ALA A 107 -14.72 -3.08 -6.96
CA ALA A 107 -15.95 -3.77 -6.59
C ALA A 107 -16.27 -3.66 -5.08
N GLN A 108 -15.24 -3.58 -4.24
CA GLN A 108 -15.39 -3.36 -2.79
C GLN A 108 -15.67 -1.90 -2.41
N GLY A 109 -15.66 -0.98 -3.36
CA GLY A 109 -15.87 0.45 -3.12
C GLY A 109 -14.64 1.16 -2.53
N VAL A 110 -13.44 0.61 -2.76
CA VAL A 110 -12.17 1.19 -2.33
C VAL A 110 -11.73 2.24 -3.35
N LYS A 111 -11.41 3.45 -2.88
CA LYS A 111 -10.81 4.53 -3.66
C LYS A 111 -9.31 4.48 -3.51
N LEU A 112 -8.59 4.17 -4.60
CA LEU A 112 -7.13 4.18 -4.62
C LEU A 112 -6.59 5.59 -4.78
N ARG A 113 -5.51 5.88 -4.08
CA ARG A 113 -4.69 7.07 -4.22
C ARG A 113 -3.23 6.71 -4.10
N ILE A 114 -2.41 7.10 -5.07
CA ILE A 114 -0.98 6.85 -5.06
C ILE A 114 -0.26 8.16 -4.71
N ILE A 115 0.48 8.15 -3.60
CA ILE A 115 1.19 9.31 -3.08
C ILE A 115 2.70 9.10 -3.13
N GLY A 116 3.46 10.18 -3.32
CA GLY A 116 4.91 10.18 -3.46
C GLY A 116 5.39 10.74 -4.79
N ASP A 117 6.68 10.65 -5.03
CA ASP A 117 7.30 11.17 -6.26
C ASP A 117 7.24 10.12 -7.38
N ARG A 118 6.40 10.39 -8.38
CA ARG A 118 6.23 9.50 -9.54
C ARG A 118 7.35 9.63 -10.58
N SER A 119 8.18 10.67 -10.55
CA SER A 119 9.11 11.06 -11.63
C SER A 119 10.13 9.98 -12.03
N ARG A 120 10.41 9.02 -11.14
CA ARG A 120 11.38 7.95 -11.37
C ARG A 120 10.79 6.66 -11.93
N PHE A 121 9.47 6.55 -12.00
CA PHE A 121 8.85 5.36 -12.56
C PHE A 121 8.79 5.44 -14.09
N ALA A 122 8.73 4.29 -14.75
CA ALA A 122 8.57 4.21 -16.20
C ALA A 122 7.17 4.65 -16.64
N ASP A 123 7.03 5.12 -17.87
CA ASP A 123 5.79 5.69 -18.40
C ASP A 123 4.59 4.73 -18.31
N ASP A 124 4.81 3.44 -18.55
CA ASP A 124 3.78 2.42 -18.42
C ASP A 124 3.24 2.28 -16.98
N ILE A 125 4.09 2.49 -15.97
CA ILE A 125 3.67 2.48 -14.57
C ILE A 125 2.88 3.75 -14.26
N HIS A 126 3.25 4.90 -14.81
CA HIS A 126 2.49 6.14 -14.69
C HIS A 126 1.06 5.98 -15.23
N GLU A 127 0.95 5.47 -16.47
CA GLU A 127 -0.35 5.22 -17.11
C GLU A 127 -1.22 4.30 -16.24
N MET A 128 -0.64 3.19 -15.74
CA MET A 128 -1.37 2.27 -14.87
C MET A 128 -1.82 2.93 -13.55
N MET A 129 -0.98 3.79 -12.94
CA MET A 129 -1.35 4.52 -11.73
C MET A 129 -2.56 5.42 -11.99
N ASP A 130 -2.53 6.17 -13.09
CA ASP A 130 -3.59 7.11 -13.46
C ASP A 130 -4.90 6.36 -13.80
N ASP A 131 -4.82 5.25 -14.53
CA ASP A 131 -5.98 4.40 -14.85
C ASP A 131 -6.62 3.81 -13.58
N CYS A 132 -5.81 3.30 -12.65
CA CYS A 132 -6.29 2.75 -11.39
C CYS A 132 -6.97 3.82 -10.51
N GLU A 133 -6.39 5.01 -10.41
CA GLU A 133 -6.99 6.13 -9.68
C GLU A 133 -8.29 6.60 -10.36
N ALA A 134 -8.32 6.70 -11.70
CA ALA A 134 -9.50 7.08 -12.46
C ALA A 134 -10.64 6.06 -12.30
N LEU A 135 -10.35 4.76 -12.40
CA LEU A 135 -11.34 3.70 -12.21
C LEU A 135 -12.02 3.77 -10.83
N THR A 136 -11.22 4.06 -9.80
CA THR A 136 -11.70 4.00 -8.41
C THR A 136 -12.15 5.34 -7.84
N GLN A 137 -12.06 6.45 -8.58
CA GLN A 137 -12.22 7.82 -8.09
C GLN A 137 -13.59 8.10 -7.42
N SER A 138 -14.66 7.43 -7.87
CA SER A 138 -16.02 7.60 -7.35
C SER A 138 -16.32 6.77 -6.12
N ASN A 139 -15.43 5.86 -5.71
CA ASN A 139 -15.62 4.98 -4.57
C ASN A 139 -15.52 5.75 -3.24
N GLN A 140 -16.26 5.30 -2.22
CA GLN A 140 -16.43 6.04 -0.96
C GLN A 140 -16.34 5.17 0.31
N ARG A 141 -16.14 3.86 0.17
CA ARG A 141 -16.13 2.97 1.35
C ARG A 141 -14.84 3.08 2.13
N LEU A 142 -13.69 3.09 1.43
CA LEU A 142 -12.35 3.19 1.98
C LEU A 142 -11.47 4.03 1.07
N ASN A 143 -10.72 4.98 1.61
CA ASN A 143 -9.62 5.64 0.91
C ASN A 143 -8.34 4.83 1.18
N LEU A 144 -7.81 4.17 0.15
CA LEU A 144 -6.54 3.45 0.19
C LEU A 144 -5.44 4.34 -0.40
N ASN A 145 -4.57 4.86 0.45
CA ASN A 145 -3.39 5.61 0.02
C ASN A 145 -2.19 4.67 -0.03
N VAL A 146 -1.53 4.56 -1.18
CA VAL A 146 -0.32 3.77 -1.35
C VAL A 146 0.86 4.69 -1.56
N ALA A 147 1.78 4.75 -0.59
CA ALA A 147 2.98 5.57 -0.65
C ALA A 147 4.08 4.83 -1.41
N VAL A 148 4.48 5.39 -2.57
CA VAL A 148 5.52 4.86 -3.44
C VAL A 148 6.53 5.95 -3.76
N ASN A 149 7.82 5.60 -3.77
CA ASN A 149 8.92 6.56 -3.86
C ASN A 149 8.71 7.76 -2.90
N TYR A 150 8.31 7.41 -1.67
CA TYR A 150 7.94 8.36 -0.63
C TYR A 150 8.99 8.36 0.49
N GLY A 151 9.20 9.53 1.08
CA GLY A 151 10.05 9.69 2.26
C GLY A 151 9.59 10.91 3.05
N GLY A 152 9.52 10.83 4.38
CA GLY A 152 9.00 11.92 5.21
C GLY A 152 9.78 13.23 5.06
N ARG A 153 11.12 13.15 4.89
CA ARG A 153 11.94 14.35 4.63
C ARG A 153 11.63 14.95 3.26
N TRP A 154 11.47 14.13 2.24
CA TRP A 154 11.08 14.55 0.91
C TRP A 154 9.73 15.26 0.93
N ASP A 155 8.75 14.69 1.61
CA ASP A 155 7.39 15.24 1.71
C ASP A 155 7.38 16.64 2.34
N ILE A 156 8.10 16.83 3.45
CA ILE A 156 8.23 18.16 4.09
C ILE A 156 8.86 19.18 3.14
N VAL A 157 9.90 18.79 2.40
CA VAL A 157 10.56 19.65 1.42
C VAL A 157 9.62 20.02 0.28
N GLU A 158 8.89 19.06 -0.28
CA GLU A 158 7.95 19.32 -1.37
C GLU A 158 6.74 20.18 -0.91
N ALA A 159 6.22 19.92 0.29
CA ALA A 159 5.19 20.79 0.88
C ALA A 159 5.68 22.22 1.05
N SER A 160 6.93 22.41 1.53
CA SER A 160 7.53 23.73 1.68
C SER A 160 7.72 24.44 0.33
N LYS A 161 8.18 23.71 -0.70
CA LYS A 161 8.28 24.24 -2.07
C LYS A 161 6.92 24.64 -2.63
N ALA A 162 5.89 23.82 -2.40
CA ALA A 162 4.53 24.11 -2.86
C ALA A 162 3.99 25.38 -2.23
N LEU A 163 4.17 25.56 -0.91
CA LEU A 163 3.78 26.77 -0.19
C LEU A 163 4.53 28.03 -0.70
N ALA A 164 5.83 27.90 -0.95
CA ALA A 164 6.64 29.00 -1.49
C ALA A 164 6.15 29.44 -2.88
N ARG A 165 5.83 28.48 -3.77
CA ARG A 165 5.28 28.78 -5.10
C ARG A 165 3.92 29.49 -5.01
N ARG A 166 3.03 29.03 -4.12
CA ARG A 166 1.72 29.66 -3.89
C ARG A 166 1.89 31.09 -3.40
N ALA A 167 2.75 31.32 -2.42
CA ALA A 167 3.05 32.66 -1.92
C ALA A 167 3.61 33.59 -3.01
N GLN A 168 4.47 33.09 -3.91
CA GLN A 168 4.97 33.84 -5.06
C GLN A 168 3.87 34.20 -6.06
N ASN A 169 2.84 33.37 -6.17
CA ASN A 169 1.68 33.61 -7.04
C ASN A 169 0.58 34.49 -6.38
N GLY A 170 0.79 34.94 -5.13
CA GLY A 170 -0.14 35.77 -4.39
C GLY A 170 -1.34 35.00 -3.77
N GLU A 171 -1.19 33.70 -3.54
CA GLU A 171 -2.20 32.83 -2.92
C GLU A 171 -2.02 32.69 -1.39
#